data_f9a365a075b28d356650f0033382d5bd
#
_entry.id   f9a365a075b28d356650f0033382d5bd
#
_cell.length_a   1.000
_cell.length_b   1.000
_cell.length_c   1.000
_cell.angle_alpha   90.00
_cell.angle_beta   90.00
_cell.angle_gamma   90.00
#
_symmetry.space_group_name_H-M   'P 1'
#
loop_
_entity.id
_entity.type
_entity.pdbx_description
1 polymer ?
#
loop_
_entity_poly.entity_id
_entity_poly.type
_entity_poly.pdbx_seq_one_letter_code
_entity_poly.pdbx_strand_id
1 'polypeptide(L)'
;MAALLCGTLLSCGSSQKSMSSSGSSTENAGNFTTTVFIGDSLTAGFQNGSLLDTQQPNGWANLVATQAKAAITLPLIAPPGAPAVLQLVSLGPPPVINSASGVTTGRDNPSAQPTDLAVPGHKLNDLINAAPTAAPSTAEDIITNLVLGFPLGNSNTQLQEAVALQPTTLFVWIGANDALVADDTGMPSSMTQVSSFTTLYTQMMQTLTTKTKANLIVANIPDVTQSPVLTPAATVLAEISASSGIPQATLSAMLGITAGDLVNATGLQEAQKIVASQQQGPIDDAGFLSAAEVLQVQQTIDQYNQVIAQQVAAAGGTLVDIHALFAKLAAGITINNYNASLNFLGGLVGLDGVHPTNTGYALVANEFIDTMNSSLKTTIPDVDVSAIASADPLFGPNIKPSGSPNVMIPLNAAQRAGDMIRGWKPR
;
A
#
# COMPACT_ATOMS: atom_id res chain seq x y z
N MET A 1 15.11 81.48 -24.03
CA MET A 1 16.22 81.61 -25.00
C MET A 1 16.57 80.23 -25.49
N ALA A 2 16.41 80.10 -26.76
CA ALA A 2 16.59 78.89 -27.57
C ALA A 2 18.04 78.46 -27.69
N ALA A 3 18.26 77.19 -27.91
CA ALA A 3 19.16 76.70 -28.97
C ALA A 3 18.94 75.22 -29.18
N LEU A 4 18.40 74.92 -30.32
CA LEU A 4 18.32 73.68 -31.05
C LEU A 4 19.75 73.36 -31.56
N LEU A 5 20.17 72.07 -31.45
CA LEU A 5 21.14 71.51 -32.39
C LEU A 5 20.85 70.10 -32.75
N CYS A 6 20.65 69.92 -34.01
CA CYS A 6 20.41 68.69 -34.75
C CYS A 6 21.75 67.95 -34.95
N GLY A 7 21.78 66.65 -34.82
CA GLY A 7 22.98 65.82 -35.08
C GLY A 7 22.59 64.46 -35.62
N THR A 8 22.99 64.21 -36.79
CA THR A 8 22.68 63.20 -37.79
C THR A 8 22.91 61.74 -37.41
N LEU A 9 22.03 60.87 -37.87
CA LEU A 9 22.06 59.41 -37.92
C LEU A 9 23.29 58.87 -38.67
N LEU A 10 24.00 57.95 -38.07
CA LEU A 10 24.86 57.01 -38.79
C LEU A 10 24.41 55.59 -38.36
N SER A 11 23.74 54.92 -39.29
CA SER A 11 23.38 53.50 -39.26
C SER A 11 24.64 52.67 -39.43
N CYS A 12 25.00 51.90 -38.45
CA CYS A 12 25.90 50.74 -38.60
C CYS A 12 25.15 49.49 -38.36
N GLY A 13 24.80 48.73 -39.40
CA GLY A 13 24.23 47.43 -39.37
C GLY A 13 25.21 46.44 -38.75
N SER A 14 24.89 45.93 -37.57
CA SER A 14 25.48 44.71 -37.04
C SER A 14 24.46 43.59 -37.16
N SER A 15 24.74 42.64 -38.06
CA SER A 15 24.04 41.39 -38.17
C SER A 15 24.10 40.66 -36.84
N GLN A 16 23.04 40.74 -36.02
CA GLN A 16 22.83 39.81 -34.94
C GLN A 16 22.48 38.46 -35.57
N LYS A 17 23.45 37.53 -35.58
CA LYS A 17 23.17 36.12 -35.65
C LYS A 17 22.27 35.81 -34.45
N SER A 18 21.00 35.53 -34.73
CA SER A 18 20.12 34.83 -33.76
C SER A 18 20.78 33.49 -33.46
N MET A 19 21.42 33.38 -32.30
CA MET A 19 21.64 32.05 -31.70
C MET A 19 20.25 31.52 -31.39
N SER A 20 19.75 30.66 -32.26
CA SER A 20 18.71 29.71 -31.91
C SER A 20 19.31 28.82 -30.82
N SER A 21 18.99 29.10 -29.56
CA SER A 21 19.15 28.15 -28.48
C SER A 21 18.13 27.02 -28.75
N SER A 22 18.51 26.08 -29.58
CA SER A 22 17.90 24.77 -29.61
C SER A 22 18.39 23.96 -28.40
N GLY A 23 18.03 24.45 -27.24
CA GLY A 23 17.96 23.71 -26.02
C GLY A 23 16.52 23.25 -25.86
N SER A 24 16.05 22.38 -26.72
CA SER A 24 14.92 21.53 -26.45
C SER A 24 15.41 20.57 -25.38
N SER A 25 15.28 20.95 -24.10
CA SER A 25 14.95 19.99 -23.07
C SER A 25 13.58 19.45 -23.48
N THR A 26 13.54 18.36 -24.21
CA THR A 26 12.42 17.45 -24.16
C THR A 26 12.36 17.00 -22.70
N GLU A 27 11.66 17.78 -21.88
CA GLU A 27 11.15 17.29 -20.61
C GLU A 27 10.47 15.98 -20.95
N ASN A 28 10.86 14.90 -20.26
CA ASN A 28 10.39 13.56 -20.50
C ASN A 28 8.89 13.49 -20.18
N ALA A 29 8.05 13.85 -21.14
CA ALA A 29 6.65 13.44 -21.10
C ALA A 29 6.64 11.91 -21.01
N GLY A 30 6.14 11.35 -19.90
CA GLY A 30 6.25 9.99 -19.45
C GLY A 30 6.50 8.95 -20.56
N ASN A 31 7.65 8.32 -20.53
CA ASN A 31 7.99 7.25 -21.47
C ASN A 31 7.61 5.91 -20.86
N PHE A 32 6.47 5.34 -21.27
CA PHE A 32 5.94 4.08 -20.77
C PHE A 32 6.27 2.88 -21.67
N THR A 33 7.33 2.96 -22.50
CA THR A 33 7.70 1.87 -23.43
C THR A 33 8.04 0.57 -22.70
N THR A 34 8.78 0.68 -21.57
CA THR A 34 9.05 -0.44 -20.66
C THR A 34 8.70 0.04 -19.25
N THR A 35 7.58 -0.43 -18.74
CA THR A 35 7.07 -0.05 -17.42
C THR A 35 7.24 -1.20 -16.45
N VAL A 36 7.86 -0.92 -15.31
CA VAL A 36 8.10 -1.90 -14.24
C VAL A 36 7.58 -1.35 -12.91
N PHE A 37 7.05 -2.24 -12.10
CA PHE A 37 6.55 -1.94 -10.76
C PHE A 37 7.30 -2.79 -9.74
N ILE A 38 7.78 -2.16 -8.66
CA ILE A 38 8.38 -2.84 -7.50
C ILE A 38 7.72 -2.34 -6.22
N GLY A 39 7.62 -3.22 -5.23
CA GLY A 39 6.98 -2.89 -3.98
C GLY A 39 6.55 -4.11 -3.19
N ASP A 40 5.52 -3.93 -2.42
CA ASP A 40 4.93 -4.96 -1.57
C ASP A 40 3.52 -5.37 -2.04
N SER A 41 2.70 -5.88 -1.12
CA SER A 41 1.34 -6.31 -1.38
C SER A 41 0.43 -5.23 -1.98
N LEU A 42 0.64 -3.96 -1.60
CA LEU A 42 -0.14 -2.83 -2.12
C LEU A 42 0.08 -2.65 -3.62
N THR A 43 1.29 -2.88 -4.11
CA THR A 43 1.62 -2.79 -5.54
C THR A 43 1.18 -4.04 -6.29
N ALA A 44 1.34 -5.22 -5.70
CA ALA A 44 0.99 -6.50 -6.31
C ALA A 44 -0.53 -6.70 -6.57
N GLY A 45 -1.38 -5.78 -6.12
CA GLY A 45 -2.85 -5.92 -6.23
C GLY A 45 -3.42 -6.96 -5.29
N PHE A 46 -2.78 -7.16 -4.12
CA PHE A 46 -3.24 -8.06 -3.08
C PHE A 46 -4.52 -7.53 -2.44
N GLN A 47 -5.54 -8.39 -2.30
CA GLN A 47 -6.83 -8.03 -1.71
C GLN A 47 -7.40 -9.20 -0.91
N ASN A 48 -8.17 -8.88 0.12
CA ASN A 48 -8.89 -9.90 0.90
C ASN A 48 -7.99 -11.04 1.35
N GLY A 49 -6.78 -10.71 1.78
CA GLY A 49 -5.79 -11.66 2.28
C GLY A 49 -5.19 -12.58 1.21
N SER A 50 -5.18 -12.18 -0.07
CA SER A 50 -4.74 -13.06 -1.17
C SER A 50 -4.17 -12.31 -2.38
N LEU A 51 -3.19 -12.91 -3.07
CA LEU A 51 -2.98 -12.71 -4.50
C LEU A 51 -3.89 -13.67 -5.26
N LEU A 52 -4.70 -13.14 -6.17
CA LEU A 52 -5.64 -13.92 -6.95
C LEU A 52 -5.83 -13.28 -8.33
N ASP A 53 -5.83 -14.09 -9.40
CA ASP A 53 -5.95 -13.68 -10.80
C ASP A 53 -7.12 -12.74 -11.10
N THR A 54 -8.25 -12.93 -10.40
CA THR A 54 -9.45 -12.09 -10.54
C THR A 54 -9.37 -10.77 -9.76
N GLN A 55 -8.43 -10.64 -8.82
CA GLN A 55 -8.24 -9.44 -7.98
C GLN A 55 -7.05 -8.59 -8.46
N GLN A 56 -5.93 -9.21 -8.81
CA GLN A 56 -4.71 -8.52 -9.24
C GLN A 56 -4.96 -7.48 -10.36
N PRO A 57 -5.85 -7.73 -11.38
CA PRO A 57 -6.16 -6.72 -12.39
C PRO A 57 -6.83 -5.45 -11.87
N ASN A 58 -7.41 -5.48 -10.68
CA ASN A 58 -8.01 -4.31 -10.03
C ASN A 58 -7.00 -3.52 -9.18
N GLY A 59 -5.77 -4.00 -9.02
CA GLY A 59 -4.69 -3.29 -8.34
C GLY A 59 -4.31 -1.99 -9.06
N TRP A 60 -3.87 -0.99 -8.29
CA TRP A 60 -3.55 0.34 -8.82
C TRP A 60 -2.50 0.29 -9.96
N ALA A 61 -1.51 -0.61 -9.88
CA ALA A 61 -0.45 -0.74 -10.89
C ALA A 61 -1.03 -1.07 -12.27
N ASN A 62 -1.96 -2.04 -12.33
CA ASN A 62 -2.64 -2.38 -13.58
C ASN A 62 -3.59 -1.27 -14.04
N LEU A 63 -4.28 -0.60 -13.12
CA LEU A 63 -5.17 0.51 -13.46
C LEU A 63 -4.37 1.68 -14.07
N VAL A 64 -3.26 2.08 -13.45
CA VAL A 64 -2.36 3.12 -13.99
C VAL A 64 -1.81 2.70 -15.35
N ALA A 65 -1.29 1.49 -15.49
CA ALA A 65 -0.76 1.00 -16.76
C ALA A 65 -1.83 1.01 -17.86
N THR A 66 -3.06 0.60 -17.55
CA THR A 66 -4.19 0.61 -18.49
C THR A 66 -4.50 2.03 -18.97
N GLN A 67 -4.61 3.00 -18.04
CA GLN A 67 -4.90 4.39 -18.39
C GLN A 67 -3.76 5.04 -19.17
N ALA A 68 -2.51 4.75 -18.80
CA ALA A 68 -1.31 5.22 -19.51
C ALA A 68 -1.07 4.49 -20.83
N LYS A 69 -1.85 3.47 -21.17
CA LYS A 69 -1.64 2.57 -22.32
C LYS A 69 -0.25 1.94 -22.31
N ALA A 70 0.27 1.67 -21.12
CA ALA A 70 1.52 0.99 -20.88
C ALA A 70 1.32 -0.53 -20.85
N ALA A 71 2.30 -1.27 -21.32
CA ALA A 71 2.29 -2.73 -21.16
C ALA A 71 2.64 -3.08 -19.70
N ILE A 72 1.86 -3.98 -19.11
CA ILE A 72 2.13 -4.59 -17.81
C ILE A 72 1.89 -6.09 -17.90
N THR A 73 2.73 -6.87 -17.24
CA THR A 73 2.55 -8.32 -17.08
C THR A 73 2.46 -8.63 -15.59
N LEU A 74 1.25 -8.97 -15.16
CA LEU A 74 0.98 -9.39 -13.79
C LEU A 74 1.38 -10.85 -13.59
N PRO A 75 1.97 -11.22 -12.43
CA PRO A 75 2.17 -12.62 -12.05
C PRO A 75 0.84 -13.21 -11.54
N LEU A 76 -0.12 -13.47 -12.44
CA LEU A 76 -1.45 -13.92 -12.09
C LEU A 76 -1.44 -15.25 -11.33
N ILE A 77 -2.05 -15.29 -10.16
CA ILE A 77 -2.09 -16.45 -9.26
C ILE A 77 -3.44 -17.14 -9.36
N ALA A 78 -3.40 -18.43 -9.73
CA ALA A 78 -4.58 -19.27 -9.90
C ALA A 78 -5.43 -19.39 -8.62
N PRO A 79 -6.77 -19.58 -8.75
CA PRO A 79 -7.63 -19.84 -7.61
C PRO A 79 -7.17 -21.04 -6.76
N PRO A 80 -7.44 -21.02 -5.45
CA PRO A 80 -8.18 -20.01 -4.69
C PRO A 80 -7.32 -18.82 -4.25
N GLY A 81 -6.17 -18.57 -4.86
CA GLY A 81 -5.21 -17.54 -4.55
C GLY A 81 -4.11 -17.99 -3.57
N ALA A 82 -3.14 -17.12 -3.35
CA ALA A 82 -2.01 -17.35 -2.45
C ALA A 82 -1.92 -16.22 -1.41
N PRO A 83 -2.29 -16.55 -0.17
CA PRO A 83 -3.06 -17.71 0.33
C PRO A 83 -4.51 -17.69 -0.20
N ALA A 84 -5.28 -18.72 0.12
CA ALA A 84 -6.70 -18.79 -0.27
C ALA A 84 -7.47 -17.55 0.20
N VAL A 85 -8.22 -16.93 -0.72
CA VAL A 85 -8.89 -15.63 -0.54
C VAL A 85 -9.95 -15.66 0.57
N LEU A 86 -10.05 -14.57 1.32
CA LEU A 86 -11.13 -14.34 2.29
C LEU A 86 -12.44 -14.03 1.57
N GLN A 87 -13.54 -14.55 2.11
CA GLN A 87 -14.89 -14.40 1.58
C GLN A 87 -15.85 -13.96 2.68
N LEU A 88 -16.63 -12.93 2.44
CA LEU A 88 -17.71 -12.51 3.34
C LEU A 88 -18.90 -13.45 3.17
N VAL A 89 -19.24 -14.20 4.23
CA VAL A 89 -20.33 -15.17 4.24
C VAL A 89 -21.63 -14.54 4.74
N SER A 90 -21.54 -13.72 5.77
CA SER A 90 -22.68 -12.93 6.28
C SER A 90 -22.23 -11.65 6.94
N LEU A 91 -23.12 -10.65 6.99
CA LEU A 91 -22.84 -9.36 7.59
C LEU A 91 -22.99 -9.34 9.12
N GLY A 92 -23.51 -10.42 9.70
CA GLY A 92 -23.61 -10.53 11.14
C GLY A 92 -24.68 -9.68 11.80
N PRO A 93 -24.58 -9.21 13.03
CA PRO A 93 -23.39 -9.02 13.87
C PRO A 93 -22.96 -10.26 14.69
N PRO A 94 -21.66 -10.60 14.80
CA PRO A 94 -20.55 -10.06 14.03
C PRO A 94 -20.51 -10.59 12.58
N PRO A 95 -19.80 -9.93 11.65
CA PRO A 95 -19.59 -10.46 10.30
C PRO A 95 -18.91 -11.83 10.32
N VAL A 96 -19.28 -12.69 9.38
CA VAL A 96 -18.67 -14.02 9.23
C VAL A 96 -17.85 -14.05 7.95
N ILE A 97 -16.55 -14.30 8.11
CA ILE A 97 -15.58 -14.38 7.03
C ILE A 97 -14.95 -15.76 7.05
N ASN A 98 -14.86 -16.40 5.90
CA ASN A 98 -14.18 -17.67 5.71
C ASN A 98 -13.08 -17.53 4.65
N SER A 99 -12.08 -18.42 4.70
CA SER A 99 -11.16 -18.60 3.58
C SER A 99 -11.80 -19.52 2.54
N ALA A 100 -11.53 -19.24 1.26
CA ALA A 100 -11.85 -20.18 0.19
C ALA A 100 -11.15 -21.52 0.42
N SER A 101 -11.72 -22.60 -0.10
CA SER A 101 -11.17 -23.95 0.06
C SER A 101 -10.10 -24.25 -0.98
N GLY A 102 -9.08 -25.02 -0.60
CA GLY A 102 -8.05 -25.52 -1.51
C GLY A 102 -6.73 -24.76 -1.41
N VAL A 103 -5.82 -25.13 -2.31
CA VAL A 103 -4.48 -24.53 -2.45
C VAL A 103 -4.30 -24.19 -3.92
N THR A 104 -3.70 -23.03 -4.21
CA THR A 104 -3.43 -22.61 -5.58
C THR A 104 -2.53 -23.60 -6.32
N THR A 105 -2.74 -23.74 -7.62
CA THR A 105 -1.85 -24.51 -8.52
C THR A 105 -0.63 -23.71 -8.97
N GLY A 106 -0.51 -22.47 -8.56
CA GLY A 106 0.59 -21.57 -8.89
C GLY A 106 0.17 -20.44 -9.82
N ARG A 107 1.04 -20.06 -10.75
CA ARG A 107 0.75 -19.00 -11.73
C ARG A 107 -0.06 -19.52 -12.92
N ASP A 108 -1.03 -18.73 -13.37
CA ASP A 108 -1.78 -19.00 -14.62
C ASP A 108 -0.94 -18.72 -15.86
N ASN A 109 0.07 -17.85 -15.76
CA ASN A 109 0.94 -17.46 -16.84
C ASN A 109 2.43 -17.78 -16.56
N PRO A 110 2.80 -19.06 -16.31
CA PRO A 110 4.12 -19.43 -15.79
C PRO A 110 5.29 -19.21 -16.77
N SER A 111 5.02 -18.97 -18.04
CA SER A 111 6.04 -18.63 -19.04
C SER A 111 6.26 -17.13 -19.22
N ALA A 112 5.39 -16.29 -18.65
CA ALA A 112 5.48 -14.85 -18.82
C ALA A 112 6.46 -14.24 -17.82
N GLN A 113 7.36 -13.36 -18.31
CA GLN A 113 8.18 -12.50 -17.48
C GLN A 113 7.30 -11.42 -16.87
N PRO A 114 7.15 -11.32 -15.55
CA PRO A 114 6.38 -10.24 -14.94
C PRO A 114 7.11 -8.91 -15.09
N THR A 115 6.34 -7.84 -15.20
CA THR A 115 6.81 -6.47 -15.06
C THR A 115 6.23 -5.79 -13.83
N ASP A 116 5.21 -6.40 -13.21
CA ASP A 116 4.87 -6.17 -11.81
C ASP A 116 5.63 -7.21 -10.98
N LEU A 117 6.68 -6.74 -10.31
CA LEU A 117 7.61 -7.56 -9.53
C LEU A 117 7.32 -7.49 -8.02
N ALA A 118 6.25 -6.79 -7.64
CA ALA A 118 5.93 -6.52 -6.24
C ALA A 118 5.55 -7.81 -5.50
N VAL A 119 6.15 -8.01 -4.33
CA VAL A 119 5.97 -9.24 -3.53
C VAL A 119 5.27 -8.91 -2.21
N PRO A 120 4.09 -9.50 -1.96
CA PRO A 120 3.38 -9.33 -0.69
C PRO A 120 4.24 -9.69 0.52
N GLY A 121 4.18 -8.84 1.56
CA GLY A 121 4.91 -9.02 2.80
C GLY A 121 6.35 -8.51 2.79
N HIS A 122 6.92 -8.21 1.62
CA HIS A 122 8.28 -7.70 1.56
C HIS A 122 8.43 -6.36 2.29
N LYS A 123 9.45 -6.26 3.11
CA LYS A 123 10.02 -5.03 3.64
C LYS A 123 11.05 -4.47 2.66
N LEU A 124 11.52 -3.28 2.94
CA LEU A 124 12.59 -2.66 2.14
C LEU A 124 13.85 -3.54 2.03
N ASN A 125 14.22 -4.23 3.12
CA ASN A 125 15.33 -5.18 3.09
C ASN A 125 15.09 -6.34 2.10
N ASP A 126 13.86 -6.86 2.06
CA ASP A 126 13.51 -8.04 1.27
C ASP A 126 13.46 -7.69 -0.22
N LEU A 127 12.97 -6.50 -0.58
CA LEU A 127 13.03 -5.99 -1.96
C LEU A 127 14.46 -6.00 -2.51
N ILE A 128 15.46 -5.71 -1.64
CA ILE A 128 16.89 -5.64 -2.02
C ILE A 128 17.53 -7.02 -2.02
N ASN A 129 17.20 -7.89 -1.04
CA ASN A 129 17.98 -9.07 -0.70
C ASN A 129 17.24 -10.41 -0.83
N ALA A 130 15.88 -10.42 -0.81
CA ALA A 130 15.14 -11.67 -0.95
C ALA A 130 15.01 -12.06 -2.42
N ALA A 131 15.38 -13.29 -2.73
CA ALA A 131 15.36 -13.86 -4.07
C ALA A 131 14.64 -15.22 -4.07
N PRO A 132 14.12 -15.66 -5.22
CA PRO A 132 13.59 -17.01 -5.37
C PRO A 132 14.57 -18.08 -4.93
N THR A 133 14.08 -19.10 -4.22
CA THR A 133 14.88 -20.21 -3.71
C THR A 133 14.35 -21.56 -4.18
N ALA A 134 15.24 -22.50 -4.47
CA ALA A 134 14.87 -23.86 -4.85
C ALA A 134 14.31 -24.69 -3.67
N ALA A 135 14.54 -24.23 -2.44
CA ALA A 135 14.10 -24.90 -1.21
C ALA A 135 13.32 -23.92 -0.32
N PRO A 136 12.09 -23.52 -0.70
CA PRO A 136 11.29 -22.61 0.10
C PRO A 136 10.98 -23.24 1.46
N SER A 137 11.25 -22.49 2.53
CA SER A 137 11.06 -22.93 3.92
C SER A 137 10.01 -22.11 4.66
N THR A 138 9.62 -20.98 4.10
CA THR A 138 8.62 -20.06 4.64
C THR A 138 7.54 -19.78 3.60
N ALA A 139 6.41 -19.26 4.04
CA ALA A 139 5.39 -18.81 3.10
C ALA A 139 5.84 -17.58 2.31
N GLU A 140 6.73 -16.76 2.88
CA GLU A 140 7.39 -15.65 2.18
C GLU A 140 8.24 -16.17 1.01
N ASP A 141 9.04 -17.23 1.21
CA ASP A 141 9.80 -17.88 0.13
C ASP A 141 8.86 -18.35 -0.99
N ILE A 142 7.71 -18.95 -0.61
CA ILE A 142 6.71 -19.44 -1.58
C ILE A 142 6.14 -18.29 -2.41
N ILE A 143 5.74 -17.19 -1.77
CA ILE A 143 5.20 -16.01 -2.46
C ILE A 143 6.29 -15.36 -3.33
N THR A 144 7.50 -15.22 -2.82
CA THR A 144 8.66 -14.71 -3.58
C THR A 144 8.91 -15.56 -4.84
N ASN A 145 8.88 -16.89 -4.70
CA ASN A 145 9.01 -17.80 -5.83
C ASN A 145 7.85 -17.66 -6.83
N LEU A 146 6.62 -17.51 -6.36
CA LEU A 146 5.44 -17.33 -7.22
C LEU A 146 5.51 -16.04 -8.05
N VAL A 147 6.06 -14.98 -7.51
CA VAL A 147 6.17 -13.68 -8.19
C VAL A 147 7.45 -13.60 -9.03
N LEU A 148 8.62 -13.83 -8.41
CA LEU A 148 9.94 -13.56 -9.01
C LEU A 148 10.57 -14.79 -9.65
N GLY A 149 10.15 -16.02 -9.32
CA GLY A 149 10.76 -17.26 -9.81
C GLY A 149 10.55 -17.55 -11.29
N PHE A 150 10.08 -16.58 -12.08
CA PHE A 150 9.77 -16.73 -13.49
C PHE A 150 10.48 -15.67 -14.34
N PRO A 151 10.93 -16.06 -15.57
CA PRO A 151 10.93 -17.43 -16.10
C PRO A 151 11.66 -18.40 -15.16
N LEU A 152 11.32 -19.67 -15.24
CA LEU A 152 11.88 -20.71 -14.36
C LEU A 152 13.42 -20.63 -14.27
N GLY A 153 13.92 -20.60 -13.04
CA GLY A 153 15.36 -20.47 -12.76
C GLY A 153 15.79 -19.02 -12.52
N ASN A 154 14.89 -18.04 -12.54
CA ASN A 154 15.23 -16.69 -12.10
C ASN A 154 15.57 -16.72 -10.59
N SER A 155 16.67 -16.07 -10.24
CA SER A 155 17.19 -15.94 -8.87
C SER A 155 17.48 -14.48 -8.50
N ASN A 156 16.94 -13.54 -9.26
CA ASN A 156 17.08 -12.12 -9.00
C ASN A 156 16.14 -11.68 -7.88
N THR A 157 16.59 -10.75 -7.05
CA THR A 157 15.71 -9.99 -6.15
C THR A 157 14.83 -9.04 -6.96
N GLN A 158 13.81 -8.42 -6.34
CA GLN A 158 13.00 -7.38 -7.01
C GLN A 158 13.89 -6.29 -7.62
N LEU A 159 14.85 -5.78 -6.83
CA LEU A 159 15.75 -4.72 -7.28
C LEU A 159 16.61 -5.16 -8.46
N GLN A 160 17.16 -6.37 -8.42
CA GLN A 160 17.98 -6.90 -9.50
C GLN A 160 17.19 -7.12 -10.77
N GLU A 161 15.96 -7.65 -10.66
CA GLU A 161 15.09 -7.90 -11.79
C GLU A 161 14.60 -6.58 -12.42
N ALA A 162 14.24 -5.58 -11.60
CA ALA A 162 13.89 -4.26 -12.09
C ALA A 162 15.04 -3.61 -12.88
N VAL A 163 16.28 -3.76 -12.42
CA VAL A 163 17.46 -3.30 -13.14
C VAL A 163 17.66 -4.10 -14.44
N ALA A 164 17.48 -5.41 -14.41
CA ALA A 164 17.67 -6.28 -15.59
C ALA A 164 16.68 -5.94 -16.72
N LEU A 165 15.45 -5.58 -16.38
CA LEU A 165 14.40 -5.20 -17.35
C LEU A 165 14.63 -3.84 -18.01
N GLN A 166 15.60 -3.02 -17.56
CA GLN A 166 15.94 -1.71 -18.13
C GLN A 166 14.70 -0.83 -18.39
N PRO A 167 13.91 -0.50 -17.36
CA PRO A 167 12.68 0.25 -17.52
C PRO A 167 12.92 1.67 -18.06
N THR A 168 11.94 2.18 -18.79
CA THR A 168 11.84 3.60 -19.14
C THR A 168 11.06 4.39 -18.08
N THR A 169 10.13 3.70 -17.38
CA THR A 169 9.42 4.19 -16.20
C THR A 169 9.38 3.09 -15.15
N LEU A 170 9.74 3.43 -13.92
CA LEU A 170 9.75 2.54 -12.77
C LEU A 170 8.93 3.13 -11.64
N PHE A 171 7.92 2.37 -11.23
CA PHE A 171 7.11 2.69 -10.06
C PHE A 171 7.64 1.97 -8.83
N VAL A 172 7.73 2.68 -7.71
CA VAL A 172 8.25 2.17 -6.43
C VAL A 172 7.30 2.53 -5.30
N TRP A 173 6.75 1.53 -4.62
CA TRP A 173 5.98 1.73 -3.39
C TRP A 173 6.30 0.62 -2.40
N ILE A 174 7.17 0.92 -1.46
CA ILE A 174 7.74 -0.02 -0.48
C ILE A 174 7.98 0.67 0.86
N GLY A 175 7.91 -0.09 1.94
CA GLY A 175 8.22 0.35 3.29
C GLY A 175 7.04 0.34 4.24
N ALA A 176 5.82 0.09 3.74
CA ALA A 176 4.64 -0.04 4.61
C ALA A 176 4.82 -1.19 5.61
N ASN A 177 5.36 -2.34 5.19
CA ASN A 177 5.62 -3.49 6.06
C ASN A 177 6.73 -3.24 7.09
N ASP A 178 7.64 -2.29 6.84
CA ASP A 178 8.65 -1.85 7.81
C ASP A 178 8.02 -1.17 9.04
N ALA A 179 6.84 -0.58 8.88
CA ALA A 179 6.04 0.03 9.94
C ALA A 179 4.93 -0.90 10.46
N LEU A 180 4.21 -1.58 9.57
CA LEU A 180 3.00 -2.38 9.85
C LEU A 180 3.26 -3.52 10.85
N VAL A 181 4.51 -3.96 10.99
CA VAL A 181 4.91 -4.96 12.00
C VAL A 181 4.60 -4.50 13.43
N ALA A 182 4.54 -3.20 13.71
CA ALA A 182 4.14 -2.69 15.02
C ALA A 182 2.65 -2.95 15.30
N ASP A 183 1.80 -2.91 14.28
CA ASP A 183 0.37 -3.19 14.42
C ASP A 183 0.10 -4.64 14.84
N ASP A 184 0.86 -5.59 14.28
CA ASP A 184 0.73 -7.01 14.62
C ASP A 184 1.35 -7.35 15.97
N THR A 185 2.45 -6.71 16.35
CA THR A 185 3.19 -7.05 17.57
C THR A 185 2.80 -6.22 18.79
N GLY A 186 2.02 -5.15 18.61
CA GLY A 186 1.74 -4.17 19.68
C GLY A 186 2.98 -3.36 20.10
N MET A 187 4.08 -3.41 19.35
CA MET A 187 5.38 -2.86 19.78
C MET A 187 6.00 -1.96 18.70
N PRO A 188 6.09 -0.64 18.90
CA PRO A 188 6.80 0.26 17.99
C PRO A 188 8.26 -0.11 17.78
N SER A 189 8.91 -0.75 18.76
CA SER A 189 10.30 -1.21 18.66
C SER A 189 10.53 -2.31 17.62
N SER A 190 9.48 -2.98 17.14
CA SER A 190 9.54 -3.98 16.08
C SER A 190 9.69 -3.39 14.67
N MET A 191 9.41 -2.09 14.50
CA MET A 191 9.60 -1.37 13.25
C MET A 191 11.06 -1.37 12.83
N THR A 192 11.31 -1.31 11.53
CA THR A 192 12.66 -1.13 11.01
C THR A 192 13.27 0.17 11.55
N GLN A 193 14.46 0.10 12.18
CA GLN A 193 15.10 1.30 12.73
C GLN A 193 15.32 2.34 11.63
N VAL A 194 15.02 3.63 11.90
CA VAL A 194 15.12 4.73 10.92
C VAL A 194 16.48 4.79 10.24
N SER A 195 17.57 4.54 10.98
CA SER A 195 18.93 4.50 10.43
C SER A 195 19.14 3.36 9.42
N SER A 196 18.57 2.19 9.69
CA SER A 196 18.60 1.03 8.79
C SER A 196 17.74 1.30 7.56
N PHE A 197 16.54 1.82 7.75
CA PHE A 197 15.65 2.23 6.66
C PHE A 197 16.33 3.24 5.75
N THR A 198 16.96 4.27 6.31
CA THR A 198 17.71 5.29 5.56
C THR A 198 18.83 4.67 4.72
N THR A 199 19.59 3.75 5.31
CA THR A 199 20.70 3.07 4.61
C THR A 199 20.18 2.24 3.43
N LEU A 200 19.17 1.41 3.67
CA LEU A 200 18.58 0.54 2.64
C LEU A 200 17.87 1.36 1.54
N TYR A 201 17.13 2.38 1.91
CA TYR A 201 16.44 3.23 0.93
C TYR A 201 17.42 3.98 0.05
N THR A 202 18.51 4.50 0.64
CA THR A 202 19.60 5.13 -0.10
C THR A 202 20.26 4.14 -1.06
N GLN A 203 20.56 2.91 -0.61
CA GLN A 203 21.15 1.84 -1.44
C GLN A 203 20.24 1.50 -2.65
N MET A 204 18.94 1.33 -2.42
CA MET A 204 17.95 1.06 -3.47
C MET A 204 17.94 2.19 -4.50
N MET A 205 17.75 3.43 -4.05
CA MET A 205 17.67 4.59 -4.94
C MET A 205 18.95 4.84 -5.73
N GLN A 206 20.11 4.67 -5.10
CA GLN A 206 21.40 4.75 -5.79
C GLN A 206 21.56 3.66 -6.85
N THR A 207 21.10 2.44 -6.56
CA THR A 207 21.13 1.35 -7.53
C THR A 207 20.24 1.67 -8.73
N LEU A 208 19.01 2.11 -8.50
CA LEU A 208 18.07 2.45 -9.55
C LEU A 208 18.59 3.60 -10.44
N THR A 209 19.10 4.66 -9.84
CA THR A 209 19.60 5.84 -10.59
C THR A 209 20.88 5.57 -11.35
N THR A 210 21.76 4.70 -10.85
CA THR A 210 23.05 4.41 -11.50
C THR A 210 22.97 3.30 -12.54
N LYS A 211 22.00 2.38 -12.39
CA LYS A 211 21.89 1.19 -13.24
C LYS A 211 20.76 1.27 -14.26
N THR A 212 19.85 2.24 -14.14
CA THR A 212 18.76 2.46 -15.10
C THR A 212 18.71 3.91 -15.57
N LYS A 213 17.88 4.16 -16.59
CA LYS A 213 17.53 5.49 -17.10
C LYS A 213 16.04 5.79 -16.88
N ALA A 214 15.41 5.08 -15.98
CA ALA A 214 13.98 5.17 -15.74
C ALA A 214 13.56 6.51 -15.14
N ASN A 215 12.40 7.00 -15.56
CA ASN A 215 11.65 7.97 -14.77
C ASN A 215 11.18 7.26 -13.50
N LEU A 216 11.62 7.73 -12.34
CA LEU A 216 11.25 7.14 -11.04
C LEU A 216 9.98 7.82 -10.53
N ILE A 217 8.94 7.03 -10.29
CA ILE A 217 7.67 7.45 -9.69
C ILE A 217 7.52 6.68 -8.39
N VAL A 218 7.62 7.38 -7.28
CA VAL A 218 7.83 6.79 -5.96
C VAL A 218 6.76 7.27 -4.99
N ALA A 219 6.08 6.34 -4.33
CA ALA A 219 5.11 6.67 -3.31
C ALA A 219 5.72 6.68 -1.90
N ASN A 220 5.22 7.56 -1.05
CA ASN A 220 5.49 7.51 0.38
C ASN A 220 4.55 6.52 1.11
N ILE A 221 4.77 6.31 2.42
CA ILE A 221 4.09 5.31 3.23
C ILE A 221 2.85 5.94 3.89
N PRO A 222 1.66 5.28 3.84
CA PRO A 222 0.49 5.71 4.59
C PRO A 222 0.70 5.56 6.10
N ASP A 223 -0.13 6.23 6.90
CA ASP A 223 -0.23 5.95 8.34
C ASP A 223 -0.90 4.58 8.57
N VAL A 224 -0.09 3.57 8.90
CA VAL A 224 -0.56 2.18 9.07
C VAL A 224 -1.51 2.05 10.26
N THR A 225 -1.42 2.94 11.26
CA THR A 225 -2.31 2.93 12.44
C THR A 225 -3.77 3.25 12.10
N GLN A 226 -4.05 3.71 10.87
CA GLN A 226 -5.40 3.93 10.35
C GLN A 226 -6.00 2.68 9.70
N SER A 227 -5.24 1.60 9.64
CA SER A 227 -5.68 0.32 9.09
C SER A 227 -6.69 -0.35 10.04
N PRO A 228 -7.85 -0.83 9.54
CA PRO A 228 -8.84 -1.51 10.39
C PRO A 228 -8.38 -2.86 10.95
N VAL A 229 -7.19 -3.35 10.61
CA VAL A 229 -6.56 -4.49 11.30
C VAL A 229 -6.33 -4.17 12.79
N LEU A 230 -6.17 -2.90 13.11
CA LEU A 230 -6.21 -2.35 14.46
C LEU A 230 -7.63 -1.87 14.78
N THR A 231 -8.27 -2.49 15.75
CA THR A 231 -9.61 -2.07 16.20
C THR A 231 -9.49 -1.03 17.31
N PRO A 232 -10.10 0.16 17.18
CA PRO A 232 -10.14 1.12 18.27
C PRO A 232 -10.69 0.50 19.56
N ALA A 233 -9.99 0.62 20.67
CA ALA A 233 -10.39 0.04 21.96
C ALA A 233 -11.79 0.52 22.39
N ALA A 234 -12.18 1.75 22.04
CA ALA A 234 -13.54 2.24 22.26
C ALA A 234 -14.59 1.36 21.57
N THR A 235 -14.33 0.88 20.36
CA THR A 235 -15.21 -0.05 19.61
C THR A 235 -15.24 -1.42 20.29
N VAL A 236 -14.08 -1.96 20.69
CA VAL A 236 -13.99 -3.26 21.41
C VAL A 236 -14.80 -3.20 22.71
N LEU A 237 -14.62 -2.14 23.50
CA LEU A 237 -15.35 -1.97 24.76
C LEU A 237 -16.85 -1.84 24.54
N ALA A 238 -17.28 -1.11 23.51
CA ALA A 238 -18.70 -0.93 23.20
C ALA A 238 -19.37 -2.24 22.76
N GLU A 239 -18.75 -2.99 21.84
CA GLU A 239 -19.32 -4.26 21.33
C GLU A 239 -19.36 -5.35 22.38
N ILE A 240 -18.28 -5.49 23.19
CA ILE A 240 -18.27 -6.45 24.32
C ILE A 240 -19.30 -6.06 25.37
N SER A 241 -19.43 -4.76 25.70
CA SER A 241 -20.43 -4.29 26.66
C SER A 241 -21.85 -4.61 26.18
N ALA A 242 -22.14 -4.38 24.89
CA ALA A 242 -23.44 -4.65 24.30
C ALA A 242 -23.79 -6.17 24.33
N SER A 243 -22.80 -7.04 24.13
CA SER A 243 -23.00 -8.49 24.06
C SER A 243 -23.01 -9.17 25.45
N SER A 244 -22.19 -8.69 26.38
CA SER A 244 -22.00 -9.31 27.71
C SER A 244 -22.83 -8.65 28.82
N GLY A 245 -23.30 -7.41 28.62
CA GLY A 245 -23.95 -6.60 29.65
C GLY A 245 -22.98 -6.01 30.69
N ILE A 246 -21.67 -6.22 30.55
CA ILE A 246 -20.65 -5.66 31.45
C ILE A 246 -20.44 -4.18 31.09
N PRO A 247 -20.48 -3.24 32.07
CA PRO A 247 -20.23 -1.83 31.78
C PRO A 247 -18.84 -1.57 31.17
N GLN A 248 -18.74 -0.66 30.20
CA GLN A 248 -17.47 -0.35 29.51
C GLN A 248 -16.34 0.03 30.49
N ALA A 249 -16.62 0.79 31.53
CA ALA A 249 -15.63 1.15 32.55
C ALA A 249 -15.06 -0.08 33.27
N THR A 250 -15.91 -1.08 33.56
CA THR A 250 -15.47 -2.35 34.13
C THR A 250 -14.62 -3.16 33.14
N LEU A 251 -15.05 -3.22 31.88
CA LEU A 251 -14.28 -3.86 30.81
C LEU A 251 -12.92 -3.21 30.60
N SER A 252 -12.86 -1.88 30.54
CA SER A 252 -11.60 -1.14 30.44
C SER A 252 -10.62 -1.50 31.57
N ALA A 253 -11.10 -1.59 32.82
CA ALA A 253 -10.27 -2.01 33.94
C ALA A 253 -9.86 -3.51 33.87
N MET A 254 -10.75 -4.39 33.40
CA MET A 254 -10.46 -5.82 33.23
C MET A 254 -9.46 -6.09 32.12
N LEU A 255 -9.60 -5.40 31.00
CA LEU A 255 -8.78 -5.60 29.80
C LEU A 255 -7.49 -4.75 29.81
N GLY A 256 -7.41 -3.76 30.70
CA GLY A 256 -6.24 -2.87 30.81
C GLY A 256 -6.09 -1.90 29.62
N ILE A 257 -7.15 -1.65 28.86
CA ILE A 257 -7.13 -0.79 27.67
C ILE A 257 -8.00 0.46 27.89
N THR A 258 -7.63 1.55 27.22
CA THR A 258 -8.34 2.83 27.22
C THR A 258 -8.90 3.17 25.85
N ALA A 259 -9.84 4.11 25.79
CA ALA A 259 -10.51 4.46 24.52
C ALA A 259 -9.55 4.96 23.40
N GLY A 260 -8.35 5.42 23.76
CA GLY A 260 -7.34 5.90 22.81
C GLY A 260 -6.43 4.83 22.25
N ASP A 261 -6.52 3.60 22.75
CA ASP A 261 -5.66 2.50 22.34
C ASP A 261 -6.20 1.80 21.08
N LEU A 262 -5.33 1.08 20.38
CA LEU A 262 -5.66 0.30 19.18
C LEU A 262 -5.34 -1.18 19.45
N VAL A 263 -6.35 -2.04 19.33
CA VAL A 263 -6.26 -3.47 19.67
C VAL A 263 -6.05 -4.29 18.41
N ASN A 264 -5.02 -5.14 18.40
CA ASN A 264 -4.70 -6.04 17.30
C ASN A 264 -5.39 -7.42 17.45
N ALA A 265 -5.13 -8.34 16.51
CA ALA A 265 -5.73 -9.68 16.51
C ALA A 265 -5.43 -10.47 17.81
N THR A 266 -4.23 -10.32 18.37
CA THR A 266 -3.85 -10.98 19.65
C THR A 266 -4.68 -10.44 20.80
N GLY A 267 -4.77 -9.12 20.92
CA GLY A 267 -5.58 -8.48 21.96
C GLY A 267 -7.07 -8.75 21.84
N LEU A 268 -7.62 -8.83 20.61
CA LEU A 268 -9.01 -9.24 20.39
C LEU A 268 -9.26 -10.67 20.89
N GLN A 269 -8.33 -11.59 20.63
CA GLN A 269 -8.43 -12.97 21.13
C GLN A 269 -8.34 -13.04 22.65
N GLU A 270 -7.42 -12.30 23.25
CA GLU A 270 -7.26 -12.23 24.71
C GLU A 270 -8.48 -11.60 25.38
N ALA A 271 -9.02 -10.52 24.84
CA ALA A 271 -10.24 -9.89 25.33
C ALA A 271 -11.40 -10.89 25.38
N GLN A 272 -11.59 -11.69 24.33
CA GLN A 272 -12.63 -12.74 24.32
C GLN A 272 -12.42 -13.78 25.43
N LYS A 273 -11.18 -14.26 25.64
CA LYS A 273 -10.85 -15.23 26.69
C LYS A 273 -11.04 -14.65 28.10
N ILE A 274 -10.63 -13.40 28.33
CA ILE A 274 -10.75 -12.70 29.62
C ILE A 274 -12.23 -12.53 29.98
N VAL A 275 -13.05 -12.05 29.04
CA VAL A 275 -14.49 -11.85 29.25
C VAL A 275 -15.22 -13.19 29.49
N ALA A 276 -14.80 -14.26 28.81
CA ALA A 276 -15.31 -15.63 29.03
C ALA A 276 -14.77 -16.29 30.31
N SER A 277 -13.97 -15.59 31.12
CA SER A 277 -13.29 -16.13 32.31
C SER A 277 -12.38 -17.33 32.05
N GLN A 278 -11.85 -17.45 30.83
CA GLN A 278 -10.91 -18.48 30.41
C GLN A 278 -9.44 -18.06 30.59
N GLN A 279 -9.22 -16.77 30.81
CA GLN A 279 -7.91 -16.18 31.05
C GLN A 279 -8.04 -15.06 32.08
N GLN A 280 -6.98 -14.82 32.87
CA GLN A 280 -6.86 -13.63 33.71
C GLN A 280 -6.42 -12.43 32.87
N GLY A 281 -6.96 -11.22 33.13
CA GLY A 281 -6.53 -9.97 32.49
C GLY A 281 -5.39 -9.29 33.25
N PRO A 282 -4.83 -8.21 32.72
CA PRO A 282 -5.20 -7.49 31.49
C PRO A 282 -4.74 -8.18 30.20
N ILE A 283 -5.06 -7.59 29.03
CA ILE A 283 -4.48 -7.94 27.74
C ILE A 283 -2.96 -7.69 27.83
N ASP A 284 -2.16 -8.58 27.25
CA ASP A 284 -0.71 -8.42 27.18
C ASP A 284 -0.32 -7.23 26.27
N ASP A 285 0.83 -6.58 26.54
CA ASP A 285 1.34 -5.43 25.74
C ASP A 285 1.38 -5.74 24.24
N ALA A 286 1.67 -6.98 23.85
CA ALA A 286 1.65 -7.42 22.47
C ALA A 286 0.24 -7.41 21.80
N GLY A 287 -0.82 -7.25 22.58
CA GLY A 287 -2.21 -7.28 22.12
C GLY A 287 -2.75 -5.92 21.69
N PHE A 288 -2.04 -4.83 21.92
CA PHE A 288 -2.52 -3.49 21.58
C PHE A 288 -1.37 -2.48 21.48
N LEU A 289 -1.63 -1.39 20.80
CA LEU A 289 -0.81 -0.17 20.85
C LEU A 289 -1.52 0.82 21.78
N SER A 290 -0.85 1.27 22.84
CA SER A 290 -1.34 2.38 23.64
C SER A 290 -1.36 3.68 22.84
N ALA A 291 -2.16 4.66 23.23
CA ALA A 291 -2.20 5.96 22.56
C ALA A 291 -0.82 6.62 22.39
N ALA A 292 0.09 6.39 23.36
CA ALA A 292 1.47 6.89 23.27
C ALA A 292 2.29 6.13 22.21
N GLU A 293 2.10 4.83 22.09
CA GLU A 293 2.77 3.99 21.09
C GLU A 293 2.26 4.25 19.67
N VAL A 294 0.95 4.51 19.52
CA VAL A 294 0.40 4.98 18.24
C VAL A 294 1.14 6.23 17.75
N LEU A 295 1.36 7.21 18.64
CA LEU A 295 2.15 8.40 18.28
C LEU A 295 3.60 8.08 17.92
N GLN A 296 4.23 7.09 18.57
CA GLN A 296 5.59 6.66 18.22
C GLN A 296 5.64 6.02 16.82
N VAL A 297 4.65 5.17 16.49
CA VAL A 297 4.53 4.58 15.14
C VAL A 297 4.38 5.68 14.10
N GLN A 298 3.46 6.62 14.31
CA GLN A 298 3.23 7.75 13.40
C GLN A 298 4.48 8.61 13.19
N GLN A 299 5.18 8.97 14.28
CA GLN A 299 6.43 9.72 14.21
C GLN A 299 7.54 8.98 13.44
N THR A 300 7.59 7.66 13.57
CA THR A 300 8.57 6.83 12.82
C THR A 300 8.22 6.80 11.33
N ILE A 301 6.92 6.70 10.97
CA ILE A 301 6.45 6.79 9.59
C ILE A 301 6.79 8.15 8.99
N ASP A 302 6.60 9.24 9.74
CA ASP A 302 6.98 10.59 9.30
C ASP A 302 8.48 10.67 8.97
N GLN A 303 9.33 10.03 9.79
CA GLN A 303 10.78 9.97 9.52
C GLN A 303 11.10 9.13 8.28
N TYR A 304 10.41 8.00 8.06
CA TYR A 304 10.56 7.23 6.82
C TYR A 304 10.14 8.06 5.60
N ASN A 305 9.02 8.77 5.68
CA ASN A 305 8.51 9.61 4.60
C ASN A 305 9.44 10.79 4.31
N GLN A 306 10.12 11.35 5.30
CA GLN A 306 11.17 12.33 5.10
C GLN A 306 12.38 11.74 4.34
N VAL A 307 12.81 10.52 4.67
CA VAL A 307 13.88 9.82 3.95
C VAL A 307 13.47 9.57 2.50
N ILE A 308 12.26 9.06 2.28
CA ILE A 308 11.70 8.83 0.94
C ILE A 308 11.75 10.11 0.12
N ALA A 309 11.17 11.20 0.64
CA ALA A 309 11.11 12.49 -0.06
C ALA A 309 12.51 13.03 -0.41
N GLN A 310 13.46 12.92 0.52
CA GLN A 310 14.84 13.36 0.28
C GLN A 310 15.53 12.54 -0.82
N GLN A 311 15.39 11.21 -0.79
CA GLN A 311 16.00 10.33 -1.78
C GLN A 311 15.36 10.47 -3.17
N VAL A 312 14.03 10.64 -3.23
CA VAL A 312 13.31 10.90 -4.49
C VAL A 312 13.75 12.23 -5.10
N ALA A 313 13.83 13.29 -4.30
CA ALA A 313 14.29 14.59 -4.76
C ALA A 313 15.75 14.55 -5.27
N ALA A 314 16.64 13.85 -4.54
CA ALA A 314 18.04 13.67 -4.94
C ALA A 314 18.18 12.88 -6.25
N ALA A 315 17.26 11.96 -6.52
CA ALA A 315 17.21 11.16 -7.75
C ALA A 315 16.54 11.90 -8.93
N GLY A 316 15.96 13.08 -8.72
CA GLY A 316 15.13 13.75 -9.73
C GLY A 316 13.83 12.99 -10.06
N GLY A 317 13.35 12.16 -9.14
CA GLY A 317 12.13 11.38 -9.27
C GLY A 317 10.87 12.18 -8.94
N THR A 318 9.72 11.57 -9.17
CA THR A 318 8.40 12.13 -8.83
C THR A 318 7.88 11.45 -7.57
N LEU A 319 7.57 12.23 -6.53
CA LEU A 319 6.97 11.72 -5.29
C LEU A 319 5.45 11.76 -5.39
N VAL A 320 4.80 10.63 -5.09
CA VAL A 320 3.35 10.49 -4.95
C VAL A 320 3.00 10.47 -3.46
N ASP A 321 2.15 11.39 -3.01
CA ASP A 321 1.83 11.56 -1.59
C ASP A 321 0.66 10.68 -1.15
N ILE A 322 0.92 9.38 -1.07
CA ILE A 322 -0.06 8.39 -0.60
C ILE A 322 -0.39 8.59 0.90
N HIS A 323 0.55 9.12 1.68
CA HIS A 323 0.28 9.47 3.08
C HIS A 323 -0.87 10.47 3.21
N ALA A 324 -0.83 11.56 2.43
CA ALA A 324 -1.90 12.55 2.42
C ALA A 324 -3.22 11.99 1.85
N LEU A 325 -3.15 11.13 0.82
CA LEU A 325 -4.33 10.45 0.29
C LEU A 325 -5.02 9.63 1.40
N PHE A 326 -4.29 8.76 2.10
CA PHE A 326 -4.88 7.89 3.13
C PHE A 326 -5.44 8.69 4.31
N ALA A 327 -4.78 9.77 4.72
CA ALA A 327 -5.34 10.69 5.74
C ALA A 327 -6.70 11.28 5.29
N LYS A 328 -6.84 11.64 4.01
CA LYS A 328 -8.10 12.09 3.43
C LYS A 328 -9.16 10.98 3.42
N LEU A 329 -8.77 9.75 3.06
CA LEU A 329 -9.68 8.59 3.01
C LEU A 329 -10.13 8.17 4.41
N ALA A 330 -9.29 8.30 5.44
CA ALA A 330 -9.64 8.05 6.83
C ALA A 330 -10.71 9.02 7.36
N ALA A 331 -10.67 10.27 6.90
CA ALA A 331 -11.71 11.26 7.20
C ALA A 331 -13.06 10.97 6.50
N GLY A 332 -13.06 10.05 5.53
CA GLY A 332 -14.23 9.68 4.74
C GLY A 332 -14.42 10.52 3.48
N ILE A 333 -14.91 9.88 2.42
CA ILE A 333 -15.22 10.51 1.15
C ILE A 333 -16.57 10.04 0.63
N THR A 334 -17.23 10.84 -0.19
CA THR A 334 -18.50 10.46 -0.80
C THR A 334 -18.27 9.96 -2.24
N ILE A 335 -18.68 8.73 -2.51
CA ILE A 335 -18.68 8.10 -3.84
C ILE A 335 -20.08 7.52 -4.08
N ASN A 336 -20.71 7.82 -5.21
CA ASN A 336 -22.05 7.33 -5.56
C ASN A 336 -23.10 7.52 -4.44
N ASN A 337 -23.07 8.68 -3.76
CA ASN A 337 -23.91 9.02 -2.60
C ASN A 337 -23.68 8.11 -1.36
N TYR A 338 -22.60 7.36 -1.30
CA TYR A 338 -22.20 6.58 -0.15
C TYR A 338 -20.98 7.20 0.51
N ASN A 339 -20.98 7.31 1.86
CA ASN A 339 -19.84 7.78 2.62
C ASN A 339 -18.86 6.61 2.82
N ALA A 340 -17.86 6.52 1.95
CA ALA A 340 -16.81 5.53 2.03
C ALA A 340 -15.70 5.96 2.99
N SER A 341 -15.09 4.99 3.67
CA SER A 341 -14.00 5.23 4.62
C SER A 341 -13.05 4.02 4.69
N LEU A 342 -11.94 4.18 5.40
CA LEU A 342 -11.01 3.09 5.70
C LEU A 342 -11.53 2.12 6.77
N ASN A 343 -12.62 2.42 7.47
CA ASN A 343 -13.19 1.51 8.46
C ASN A 343 -13.48 0.13 7.85
N PHE A 344 -13.43 -0.92 8.67
CA PHE A 344 -13.80 -2.26 8.23
C PHE A 344 -15.23 -2.27 7.64
N LEU A 345 -15.39 -2.83 6.45
CA LEU A 345 -16.62 -2.74 5.64
C LEU A 345 -17.06 -1.30 5.26
N GLY A 346 -16.17 -0.32 5.39
CA GLY A 346 -16.41 1.07 4.97
C GLY A 346 -16.26 1.30 3.46
N GLY A 347 -15.98 0.27 2.69
CA GLY A 347 -15.96 0.27 1.23
C GLY A 347 -14.62 0.55 0.58
N LEU A 348 -13.59 0.97 1.34
CA LEU A 348 -12.26 1.28 0.79
C LEU A 348 -11.18 0.26 1.16
N VAL A 349 -11.37 -0.51 2.23
CA VAL A 349 -10.45 -1.56 2.68
C VAL A 349 -11.16 -2.91 2.62
N GLY A 350 -10.42 -3.93 2.20
CA GLY A 350 -10.91 -5.30 2.01
C GLY A 350 -11.08 -6.07 3.31
N LEU A 351 -11.41 -7.36 3.17
CA LEU A 351 -11.77 -8.23 4.29
C LEU A 351 -10.59 -8.55 5.23
N ASP A 352 -9.36 -8.31 4.80
CA ASP A 352 -8.16 -8.47 5.63
C ASP A 352 -7.86 -7.26 6.53
N GLY A 353 -8.58 -6.17 6.34
CA GLY A 353 -8.41 -4.95 7.13
C GLY A 353 -7.13 -4.16 6.84
N VAL A 354 -6.39 -4.47 5.77
CA VAL A 354 -5.13 -3.81 5.38
C VAL A 354 -5.19 -3.29 3.95
N HIS A 355 -5.56 -4.16 3.01
CA HIS A 355 -5.44 -3.85 1.58
C HIS A 355 -6.68 -3.16 1.05
N PRO A 356 -6.51 -2.24 0.08
CA PRO A 356 -7.64 -1.58 -0.57
C PRO A 356 -8.58 -2.56 -1.26
N THR A 357 -9.87 -2.21 -1.31
CA THR A 357 -10.86 -2.80 -2.24
C THR A 357 -10.56 -2.36 -3.68
N ASN A 358 -11.31 -2.86 -4.67
CA ASN A 358 -11.23 -2.35 -6.04
C ASN A 358 -11.41 -0.83 -6.08
N THR A 359 -12.36 -0.30 -5.31
CA THR A 359 -12.62 1.14 -5.19
C THR A 359 -11.46 1.88 -4.54
N GLY A 360 -10.89 1.33 -3.48
CA GLY A 360 -9.71 1.89 -2.82
C GLY A 360 -8.49 1.95 -3.76
N TYR A 361 -8.24 0.88 -4.52
CA TYR A 361 -7.16 0.87 -5.52
C TYR A 361 -7.38 1.84 -6.68
N ALA A 362 -8.63 2.08 -7.09
CA ALA A 362 -8.93 3.08 -8.11
C ALA A 362 -8.59 4.50 -7.64
N LEU A 363 -8.82 4.81 -6.36
CA LEU A 363 -8.43 6.10 -5.76
C LEU A 363 -6.91 6.24 -5.70
N VAL A 364 -6.20 5.18 -5.31
CA VAL A 364 -4.72 5.15 -5.33
C VAL A 364 -4.21 5.35 -6.76
N ALA A 365 -4.80 4.68 -7.76
CA ALA A 365 -4.41 4.85 -9.15
C ALA A 365 -4.55 6.29 -9.63
N ASN A 366 -5.64 6.98 -9.26
CA ASN A 366 -5.85 8.38 -9.62
C ASN A 366 -4.84 9.30 -8.95
N GLU A 367 -4.42 9.05 -7.70
CA GLU A 367 -3.36 9.84 -7.07
C GLU A 367 -2.03 9.74 -7.82
N PHE A 368 -1.67 8.53 -8.31
CA PHE A 368 -0.51 8.36 -9.18
C PHE A 368 -0.68 9.09 -10.52
N ILE A 369 -1.85 8.99 -11.16
CA ILE A 369 -2.16 9.63 -12.44
C ILE A 369 -2.10 11.15 -12.30
N ASP A 370 -2.76 11.73 -11.30
CA ASP A 370 -2.78 13.18 -11.05
C ASP A 370 -1.37 13.72 -10.80
N THR A 371 -0.58 12.99 -10.00
CA THR A 371 0.81 13.34 -9.72
C THR A 371 1.65 13.31 -11.00
N MET A 372 1.52 12.27 -11.84
CA MET A 372 2.22 12.20 -13.13
C MET A 372 1.78 13.30 -14.09
N ASN A 373 0.47 13.56 -14.19
CA ASN A 373 -0.05 14.62 -15.04
C ASN A 373 0.48 15.99 -14.64
N SER A 374 0.56 16.25 -13.33
CA SER A 374 1.09 17.53 -12.83
C SER A 374 2.59 17.66 -12.97
N SER A 375 3.37 16.61 -12.66
CA SER A 375 4.84 16.65 -12.58
C SER A 375 5.51 16.37 -13.92
N LEU A 376 5.04 15.37 -14.68
CA LEU A 376 5.62 14.94 -15.95
C LEU A 376 4.91 15.54 -17.18
N LYS A 377 3.88 16.36 -16.96
CA LYS A 377 3.06 16.97 -18.02
C LYS A 377 2.42 15.93 -18.95
N THR A 378 2.07 14.77 -18.39
CA THR A 378 1.29 13.76 -19.10
C THR A 378 -0.19 14.17 -19.16
N THR A 379 -0.98 13.45 -19.93
CA THR A 379 -2.44 13.65 -20.05
C THR A 379 -3.14 12.31 -19.95
N ILE A 380 -2.77 11.54 -18.92
CA ILE A 380 -3.35 10.22 -18.64
C ILE A 380 -4.76 10.46 -18.07
N PRO A 381 -5.80 9.84 -18.63
CA PRO A 381 -7.15 9.96 -18.08
C PRO A 381 -7.26 9.25 -16.73
N ASP A 382 -8.08 9.79 -15.85
CA ASP A 382 -8.38 9.15 -14.57
C ASP A 382 -9.13 7.85 -14.75
N VAL A 383 -9.01 6.97 -13.77
CA VAL A 383 -9.86 5.80 -13.60
C VAL A 383 -11.25 6.26 -13.17
N ASP A 384 -12.30 5.72 -13.78
CA ASP A 384 -13.68 5.98 -13.37
C ASP A 384 -14.00 5.25 -12.05
N VAL A 385 -13.71 5.93 -10.94
CA VAL A 385 -13.95 5.42 -9.57
C VAL A 385 -15.44 5.11 -9.37
N SER A 386 -16.34 5.89 -9.97
CA SER A 386 -17.80 5.70 -9.83
C SER A 386 -18.26 4.38 -10.46
N ALA A 387 -17.74 4.06 -11.64
CA ALA A 387 -18.01 2.80 -12.32
C ALA A 387 -17.42 1.60 -11.56
N ILE A 388 -16.17 1.71 -11.08
CA ILE A 388 -15.54 0.65 -10.28
C ILE A 388 -16.31 0.42 -8.99
N ALA A 389 -16.66 1.47 -8.24
CA ALA A 389 -17.44 1.37 -7.01
C ALA A 389 -18.79 0.69 -7.21
N SER A 390 -19.44 0.93 -8.35
CA SER A 390 -20.72 0.29 -8.67
C SER A 390 -20.60 -1.21 -8.92
N ALA A 391 -19.41 -1.68 -9.35
CA ALA A 391 -19.10 -3.10 -9.61
C ALA A 391 -18.36 -3.79 -8.45
N ASP A 392 -17.80 -3.04 -7.51
CA ASP A 392 -17.01 -3.57 -6.40
C ASP A 392 -17.91 -4.28 -5.38
N PRO A 393 -17.73 -5.60 -5.16
CA PRO A 393 -18.59 -6.37 -4.26
C PRO A 393 -18.49 -5.96 -2.78
N LEU A 394 -17.42 -5.24 -2.41
CA LEU A 394 -17.20 -4.77 -1.04
C LEU A 394 -17.50 -3.27 -0.88
N PHE A 395 -18.05 -2.60 -1.89
CA PHE A 395 -18.42 -1.20 -1.79
C PHE A 395 -19.88 -1.01 -1.37
N GLY A 396 -20.10 -0.27 -0.28
CA GLY A 396 -21.36 0.28 0.21
C GLY A 396 -22.64 -0.47 -0.13
N PRO A 397 -23.47 0.03 -1.05
CA PRO A 397 -24.76 -0.60 -1.37
C PRO A 397 -24.65 -2.04 -1.86
N ASN A 398 -23.50 -2.47 -2.38
CA ASN A 398 -23.28 -3.83 -2.87
C ASN A 398 -23.11 -4.83 -1.72
N ILE A 399 -22.61 -4.38 -0.56
CA ILE A 399 -22.50 -5.21 0.65
C ILE A 399 -23.89 -5.41 1.29
N LYS A 400 -24.87 -4.56 1.02
CA LYS A 400 -26.19 -4.50 1.70
C LYS A 400 -26.04 -4.38 3.22
N PRO A 401 -25.40 -3.33 3.74
CA PRO A 401 -25.13 -3.23 5.16
C PRO A 401 -26.41 -3.13 5.99
N SER A 402 -26.51 -3.90 7.03
CA SER A 402 -27.38 -3.63 8.17
C SER A 402 -26.55 -2.77 9.17
N GLY A 403 -26.46 -1.52 8.89
CA GLY A 403 -26.19 -0.37 9.69
C GLY A 403 -25.42 -0.44 10.99
N SER A 404 -24.12 -0.56 11.03
CA SER A 404 -23.29 0.14 12.02
C SER A 404 -22.03 0.63 11.34
N PRO A 405 -21.67 1.93 11.42
CA PRO A 405 -20.47 2.45 10.78
C PRO A 405 -19.15 1.95 11.38
N ASN A 406 -19.19 1.33 12.55
CA ASN A 406 -18.01 0.83 13.27
C ASN A 406 -18.20 -0.66 13.56
N VAL A 407 -17.91 -1.49 12.57
CA VAL A 407 -17.93 -2.95 12.72
C VAL A 407 -16.51 -3.42 13.05
N MET A 408 -16.37 -4.19 14.12
CA MET A 408 -15.10 -4.80 14.50
C MET A 408 -14.70 -5.84 13.43
N ILE A 409 -13.41 -5.83 13.05
CA ILE A 409 -12.89 -6.86 12.16
C ILE A 409 -13.00 -8.24 12.83
N PRO A 410 -13.52 -9.28 12.15
CA PRO A 410 -13.55 -10.63 12.70
C PRO A 410 -12.14 -11.15 13.00
N LEU A 411 -11.98 -11.85 14.13
CA LEU A 411 -10.68 -12.31 14.61
C LEU A 411 -9.89 -13.11 13.57
N ASN A 412 -10.54 -13.99 12.82
CA ASN A 412 -9.87 -14.78 11.78
C ASN A 412 -9.36 -13.94 10.60
N ALA A 413 -10.02 -12.84 10.27
CA ALA A 413 -9.57 -11.91 9.25
C ALA A 413 -8.38 -11.08 9.75
N ALA A 414 -8.44 -10.56 10.98
CA ALA A 414 -7.32 -9.87 11.63
C ALA A 414 -6.10 -10.80 11.79
N GLN A 415 -6.31 -12.08 12.15
CA GLN A 415 -5.24 -13.06 12.22
C GLN A 415 -4.58 -13.31 10.85
N ARG A 416 -5.38 -13.36 9.77
CA ARG A 416 -4.86 -13.50 8.41
C ARG A 416 -3.94 -12.32 8.03
N ALA A 417 -4.33 -11.10 8.38
CA ALA A 417 -3.50 -9.93 8.16
C ALA A 417 -2.19 -10.01 8.97
N GLY A 418 -2.26 -10.37 10.24
CA GLY A 418 -1.07 -10.57 11.08
C GLY A 418 -0.12 -11.63 10.55
N ASP A 419 -0.63 -12.75 10.03
CA ASP A 419 0.20 -13.78 9.41
C ASP A 419 0.96 -13.25 8.18
N MET A 420 0.31 -12.43 7.37
CA MET A 420 0.95 -11.78 6.22
C MET A 420 2.03 -10.78 6.67
N ILE A 421 1.72 -9.93 7.65
CA ILE A 421 2.65 -8.93 8.19
C ILE A 421 3.93 -9.58 8.73
N ARG A 422 3.81 -10.74 9.35
CA ARG A 422 4.96 -11.54 9.85
C ARG A 422 5.72 -12.30 8.76
N GLY A 423 5.41 -12.09 7.48
CA GLY A 423 5.99 -12.85 6.39
C GLY A 423 5.54 -14.32 6.41
N TRP A 424 4.27 -14.56 6.79
CA TRP A 424 3.66 -15.91 6.85
C TRP A 424 4.40 -16.89 7.77
N LYS A 425 5.14 -16.40 8.77
CA LYS A 425 5.77 -17.29 9.76
C LYS A 425 4.69 -17.84 10.68
N PRO A 426 4.61 -19.15 10.89
CA PRO A 426 3.72 -19.72 11.89
C PRO A 426 4.01 -19.14 13.27
N ARG A 427 2.97 -18.95 14.05
CA ARG A 427 3.08 -18.52 15.47
C ARG A 427 3.74 -19.59 16.31
#